data_994f3f92079bbe0542ffb2577e986c7a
#
_entry.id   994f3f92079bbe0542ffb2577e986c7a
#
_cell.length_a   1.000
_cell.length_b   1.000
_cell.length_c   1.000
_cell.angle_alpha   90.00
_cell.angle_beta   90.00
_cell.angle_gamma   90.00
#
_symmetry.space_group_name_H-M   'P 1'
#
loop_
_entity.id
_entity.type
_entity.pdbx_description
1 polymer ?
#
loop_
_entity_poly.entity_id
_entity_poly.type
_entity_poly.pdbx_seq_one_letter_code
_entity_poly.pdbx_strand_id
1 'polypeptide(L)'
;MYTYHNQNIMQLNKIKGLQMKTFSEKFEQNANLQLRKVTRAIDLYVKNVYIKSRLIRYVSSQAGFGMMQPLALKNFSDVVYSYLEPIIGSDNISMFTVVVDKYNFGQDNWNFQYKSFQKKIKKIFKGYNYIANVALDEFPRISFQQDGTLMTPHIHGIFFRTLTRWEKSKLAKAIKKYFPESRIRPFVVRPQYDLESAIQYSFKALFGGKRTFTRRDLTVGLKNTSMTYKAIYTNFTHLKRFKIYDLAFAGGKGKEILRNIIRDIENGS
;
A
#
# COMPACT_ATOMS: atom_id res chain seq x y z
N MET A 1 -6.35 13.36 -26.96
CA MET A 1 -5.92 13.18 -25.56
C MET A 1 -5.47 11.74 -25.22
N TYR A 2 -5.54 10.81 -26.17
CA TYR A 2 -5.15 9.37 -26.01
C TYR A 2 -3.69 9.06 -26.40
N THR A 3 -2.98 9.96 -27.05
CA THR A 3 -1.64 9.71 -27.61
C THR A 3 -0.48 9.80 -26.59
N TYR A 4 -0.62 10.54 -25.50
CA TYR A 4 0.40 10.59 -24.45
C TYR A 4 0.46 9.35 -23.56
N HIS A 5 -0.61 8.57 -23.49
CA HIS A 5 -0.69 7.35 -22.69
C HIS A 5 0.25 6.25 -23.20
N ASN A 6 0.39 6.12 -24.52
CA ASN A 6 1.21 5.07 -25.15
C ASN A 6 2.72 5.37 -25.14
N GLN A 7 3.15 6.62 -25.06
CA GLN A 7 4.58 6.96 -25.13
C GLN A 7 5.35 6.62 -23.85
N ASN A 8 4.75 6.83 -22.66
CA ASN A 8 5.42 6.49 -21.39
C ASN A 8 5.42 4.98 -21.14
N ILE A 9 4.38 4.25 -21.57
CA ILE A 9 4.36 2.78 -21.53
C ILE A 9 5.40 2.21 -22.51
N MET A 10 5.57 2.80 -23.69
CA MET A 10 6.61 2.41 -24.66
C MET A 10 8.04 2.68 -24.14
N GLN A 11 8.28 3.73 -23.36
CA GLN A 11 9.59 3.96 -22.75
C GLN A 11 9.91 2.94 -21.66
N LEU A 12 8.93 2.55 -20.82
CA LEU A 12 9.08 1.46 -19.85
C LEU A 12 9.28 0.09 -20.54
N ASN A 13 8.64 -0.14 -21.69
CA ASN A 13 8.84 -1.35 -22.52
C ASN A 13 10.23 -1.45 -23.16
N LYS A 14 10.97 -0.33 -23.31
CA LYS A 14 12.37 -0.34 -23.75
C LYS A 14 13.36 -0.78 -22.67
N ILE A 15 12.94 -0.81 -21.40
CA ILE A 15 13.73 -1.34 -20.31
C ILE A 15 13.75 -2.86 -20.43
N LYS A 16 14.74 -3.39 -21.18
CA LYS A 16 15.14 -4.80 -21.23
C LYS A 16 14.21 -5.84 -21.87
N GLY A 17 13.39 -5.51 -22.86
CA GLY A 17 12.64 -6.56 -23.57
C GLY A 17 11.65 -7.36 -22.69
N LEU A 18 11.35 -6.88 -21.49
CA LEU A 18 10.32 -7.40 -20.63
C LEU A 18 8.95 -7.09 -21.26
N GLN A 19 8.25 -8.12 -21.71
CA GLN A 19 6.83 -7.99 -22.04
C GLN A 19 6.08 -7.65 -20.75
N MET A 20 5.74 -6.35 -20.56
CA MET A 20 4.88 -5.94 -19.46
C MET A 20 3.48 -6.49 -19.70
N LYS A 21 3.06 -7.46 -18.88
CA LYS A 21 1.65 -7.84 -18.81
C LYS A 21 0.86 -6.64 -18.26
N THR A 22 -0.16 -6.23 -18.98
CA THR A 22 -1.12 -5.25 -18.46
C THR A 22 -1.95 -5.91 -17.36
N PHE A 23 -1.99 -5.28 -16.20
CA PHE A 23 -2.90 -5.69 -15.12
C PHE A 23 -4.34 -5.63 -15.57
N SER A 24 -5.18 -6.46 -14.93
CA SER A 24 -6.59 -6.58 -15.24
C SER A 24 -7.30 -5.21 -15.26
N GLU A 25 -8.30 -5.05 -16.10
CA GLU A 25 -9.17 -3.86 -16.17
C GLU A 25 -9.71 -3.42 -14.80
N LYS A 26 -9.92 -4.38 -13.89
CA LYS A 26 -10.36 -4.14 -12.53
C LYS A 26 -9.39 -3.27 -11.74
N PHE A 27 -8.09 -3.44 -11.94
CA PHE A 27 -7.07 -2.64 -11.24
C PHE A 27 -7.02 -1.21 -11.80
N GLU A 28 -7.14 -1.06 -13.09
CA GLU A 28 -7.25 0.24 -13.73
C GLU A 28 -8.51 0.99 -13.29
N GLN A 29 -9.65 0.31 -13.22
CA GLN A 29 -10.89 0.86 -12.66
C GLN A 29 -10.71 1.31 -11.21
N ASN A 30 -10.00 0.53 -10.38
CA ASN A 30 -9.70 0.90 -9.00
C ASN A 30 -8.79 2.12 -8.92
N ALA A 31 -7.74 2.20 -9.73
CA ALA A 31 -6.83 3.36 -9.78
C ALA A 31 -7.59 4.64 -10.18
N ASN A 32 -8.44 4.54 -11.20
CA ASN A 32 -9.30 5.64 -11.64
C ASN A 32 -10.32 6.07 -10.57
N LEU A 33 -10.91 5.10 -9.84
CA LEU A 33 -11.80 5.41 -8.72
C LEU A 33 -11.05 6.14 -7.59
N GLN A 34 -9.83 5.74 -7.27
CA GLN A 34 -9.01 6.41 -6.26
C GLN A 34 -8.61 7.82 -6.73
N LEU A 35 -8.26 7.99 -7.98
CA LEU A 35 -7.97 9.30 -8.56
C LEU A 35 -9.16 10.25 -8.39
N ARG A 36 -10.38 9.82 -8.72
CA ARG A 36 -11.61 10.62 -8.51
C ARG A 36 -11.78 11.02 -7.05
N LYS A 37 -11.53 10.12 -6.10
CA LYS A 37 -11.65 10.41 -4.67
C LYS A 37 -10.64 11.48 -4.20
N VAL A 38 -9.38 11.37 -4.61
CA VAL A 38 -8.34 12.36 -4.27
C VAL A 38 -8.66 13.72 -4.91
N THR A 39 -9.04 13.73 -6.17
CA THR A 39 -9.45 14.95 -6.89
C THR A 39 -10.63 15.61 -6.17
N ARG A 40 -11.63 14.84 -5.78
CA ARG A 40 -12.79 15.37 -5.04
C ARG A 40 -12.40 15.91 -3.67
N ALA A 41 -11.48 15.23 -2.96
CA ALA A 41 -10.97 15.73 -1.69
C ALA A 41 -10.23 17.07 -1.84
N ILE A 42 -9.37 17.20 -2.86
CA ILE A 42 -8.68 18.45 -3.19
C ILE A 42 -9.72 19.54 -3.51
N ASP A 43 -10.73 19.23 -4.32
CA ASP A 43 -11.79 20.17 -4.70
C ASP A 43 -12.55 20.71 -3.49
N LEU A 44 -12.86 19.88 -2.52
CA LEU A 44 -13.59 20.24 -1.30
C LEU A 44 -12.77 21.08 -0.32
N TYR A 45 -11.47 20.85 -0.19
CA TYR A 45 -10.65 21.42 0.88
C TYR A 45 -9.65 22.50 0.40
N VAL A 46 -9.45 22.68 -0.91
CA VAL A 46 -8.57 23.71 -1.47
C VAL A 46 -9.39 24.81 -2.10
N LYS A 47 -9.41 25.99 -1.47
CA LYS A 47 -10.19 27.15 -1.98
C LYS A 47 -9.49 27.86 -3.14
N ASN A 48 -8.16 27.99 -3.10
CA ASN A 48 -7.39 28.69 -4.12
C ASN A 48 -7.38 27.89 -5.44
N VAL A 49 -7.93 28.47 -6.51
CA VAL A 49 -8.13 27.82 -7.82
C VAL A 49 -6.79 27.44 -8.46
N TYR A 50 -5.77 28.29 -8.37
CA TYR A 50 -4.45 28.02 -8.93
C TYR A 50 -3.78 26.83 -8.23
N ILE A 51 -3.78 26.83 -6.89
CA ILE A 51 -3.24 25.73 -6.09
C ILE A 51 -4.03 24.45 -6.38
N LYS A 52 -5.34 24.51 -6.42
CA LYS A 52 -6.23 23.39 -6.75
C LYS A 52 -5.86 22.76 -8.09
N SER A 53 -5.76 23.54 -9.15
CA SER A 53 -5.41 23.07 -10.49
C SER A 53 -4.03 22.40 -10.52
N ARG A 54 -3.07 22.96 -9.81
CA ARG A 54 -1.71 22.40 -9.69
C ARG A 54 -1.72 21.04 -8.97
N LEU A 55 -2.49 20.92 -7.88
CA LEU A 55 -2.60 19.67 -7.12
C LEU A 55 -3.35 18.59 -7.89
N ILE A 56 -4.42 18.94 -8.61
CA ILE A 56 -5.14 18.00 -9.48
C ILE A 56 -4.22 17.50 -10.58
N ARG A 57 -3.44 18.36 -11.21
CA ARG A 57 -2.43 17.96 -12.20
C ARG A 57 -1.40 16.99 -11.61
N TYR A 58 -0.92 17.25 -10.40
CA TYR A 58 -0.01 16.34 -9.70
C TYR A 58 -0.61 14.96 -9.49
N VAL A 59 -1.82 14.84 -8.95
CA VAL A 59 -2.41 13.51 -8.66
C VAL A 59 -2.81 12.75 -9.91
N SER A 60 -3.09 13.46 -11.01
CA SER A 60 -3.43 12.85 -12.32
C SER A 60 -2.20 12.43 -13.10
N SER A 61 -1.00 12.81 -12.66
CA SER A 61 0.25 12.43 -13.33
C SER A 61 0.55 10.96 -13.14
N GLN A 62 1.06 10.33 -14.18
CA GLN A 62 1.61 8.97 -14.14
C GLN A 62 3.12 8.97 -13.92
N ALA A 63 3.76 10.14 -14.09
CA ALA A 63 5.18 10.33 -13.90
C ALA A 63 5.54 10.62 -12.44
N GLY A 64 6.77 10.31 -12.08
CA GLY A 64 7.35 10.68 -10.78
C GLY A 64 7.00 9.78 -9.60
N PHE A 65 6.18 8.74 -9.79
CA PHE A 65 5.87 7.70 -8.79
C PHE A 65 5.55 8.23 -7.38
N GLY A 66 4.81 9.35 -7.32
CA GLY A 66 4.36 9.92 -6.06
C GLY A 66 3.34 9.03 -5.36
N MET A 67 3.45 8.91 -4.03
CA MET A 67 2.58 8.04 -3.22
C MET A 67 1.08 8.37 -3.33
N MET A 68 0.75 9.61 -3.64
CA MET A 68 -0.63 10.07 -3.83
C MET A 68 -1.06 10.16 -5.30
N GLN A 69 -0.38 9.44 -6.17
CA GLN A 69 -0.68 9.33 -7.60
C GLN A 69 -1.20 7.92 -7.90
N PRO A 70 -2.51 7.67 -7.90
CA PRO A 70 -3.06 6.31 -8.04
C PRO A 70 -2.66 5.60 -9.34
N LEU A 71 -2.53 6.34 -10.43
CA LEU A 71 -2.08 5.78 -11.71
C LEU A 71 -0.59 5.42 -11.70
N ALA A 72 0.25 6.22 -11.04
CA ALA A 72 1.66 5.89 -10.85
C ALA A 72 1.84 4.66 -9.94
N LEU A 73 0.98 4.50 -8.94
CA LEU A 73 0.96 3.31 -8.09
C LEU A 73 0.60 2.04 -8.87
N LYS A 74 -0.35 2.14 -9.81
CA LYS A 74 -0.64 1.06 -10.76
C LYS A 74 0.61 0.70 -11.57
N ASN A 75 1.24 1.68 -12.18
CA ASN A 75 2.44 1.45 -13.00
C ASN A 75 3.59 0.83 -12.18
N PHE A 76 3.78 1.28 -10.94
CA PHE A 76 4.74 0.66 -10.03
C PHE A 76 4.42 -0.82 -9.77
N SER A 77 3.15 -1.15 -9.57
CA SER A 77 2.72 -2.53 -9.37
C SER A 77 2.95 -3.40 -10.61
N ASP A 78 2.76 -2.85 -11.81
CA ASP A 78 3.06 -3.51 -13.08
C ASP A 78 4.56 -3.87 -13.16
N VAL A 79 5.43 -2.92 -12.80
CA VAL A 79 6.89 -3.16 -12.75
C VAL A 79 7.24 -4.22 -11.71
N VAL A 80 6.67 -4.14 -10.50
CA VAL A 80 6.88 -5.16 -9.45
C VAL A 80 6.49 -6.55 -9.95
N TYR A 81 5.35 -6.67 -10.64
CA TYR A 81 4.90 -7.93 -11.22
C TYR A 81 5.91 -8.48 -12.24
N SER A 82 6.34 -7.65 -13.20
CA SER A 82 7.27 -8.05 -14.26
C SER A 82 8.61 -8.55 -13.70
N TYR A 83 9.03 -8.05 -12.54
CA TYR A 83 10.24 -8.53 -11.87
C TYR A 83 10.04 -9.80 -11.05
N LEU A 84 8.85 -9.99 -10.48
CA LEU A 84 8.59 -11.12 -9.59
C LEU A 84 8.12 -12.38 -10.34
N GLU A 85 7.29 -12.22 -11.37
CA GLU A 85 6.70 -13.34 -12.10
C GLU A 85 7.75 -14.34 -12.65
N PRO A 86 8.86 -13.90 -13.29
CA PRO A 86 9.88 -14.83 -13.77
C PRO A 86 10.65 -15.55 -12.66
N ILE A 87 10.64 -15.03 -11.43
CA ILE A 87 11.45 -15.55 -10.32
C ILE A 87 10.67 -16.53 -9.45
N ILE A 88 9.41 -16.22 -9.21
CA ILE A 88 8.57 -16.98 -8.25
C ILE A 88 7.38 -17.67 -8.91
N GLY A 89 7.09 -17.37 -10.18
CA GLY A 89 5.91 -17.87 -10.86
C GLY A 89 4.61 -17.34 -10.24
N SER A 90 3.48 -17.86 -10.72
CA SER A 90 2.15 -17.51 -10.20
C SER A 90 1.77 -18.28 -8.95
N ASP A 91 2.43 -19.41 -8.67
CA ASP A 91 2.01 -20.38 -7.69
C ASP A 91 2.90 -20.38 -6.44
N ASN A 92 2.30 -20.76 -5.30
CA ASN A 92 3.02 -21.04 -4.05
C ASN A 92 3.63 -19.82 -3.34
N ILE A 93 2.98 -18.68 -3.37
CA ILE A 93 3.34 -17.52 -2.56
C ILE A 93 2.50 -17.44 -1.27
N SER A 94 2.96 -16.67 -0.30
CA SER A 94 2.18 -16.30 0.87
C SER A 94 2.02 -14.79 0.95
N MET A 95 0.79 -14.31 0.85
CA MET A 95 0.47 -12.93 1.16
C MET A 95 0.36 -12.74 2.67
N PHE A 96 0.91 -11.64 3.19
CA PHE A 96 0.85 -11.33 4.61
C PHE A 96 0.36 -9.91 4.88
N THR A 97 -0.20 -9.76 6.08
CA THR A 97 -0.57 -8.46 6.64
C THR A 97 -0.06 -8.37 8.07
N VAL A 98 0.58 -7.25 8.42
CA VAL A 98 0.97 -6.91 9.79
C VAL A 98 0.25 -5.64 10.20
N VAL A 99 -0.55 -5.73 11.28
CA VAL A 99 -1.25 -4.59 11.88
C VAL A 99 -0.88 -4.52 13.35
N VAL A 100 -0.36 -3.39 13.81
CA VAL A 100 0.03 -3.22 15.21
C VAL A 100 -0.42 -1.85 15.74
N ASP A 101 -0.98 -1.83 16.92
CA ASP A 101 -1.59 -0.61 17.50
C ASP A 101 -0.56 0.45 17.86
N LYS A 102 0.69 0.05 18.11
CA LYS A 102 1.81 0.93 18.47
C LYS A 102 2.00 2.12 17.54
N TYR A 103 1.71 1.95 16.26
CA TYR A 103 1.94 2.97 15.24
C TYR A 103 0.68 3.74 14.86
N ASN A 104 -0.44 3.45 15.53
CA ASN A 104 -1.67 4.22 15.33
C ASN A 104 -1.47 5.66 15.81
N PHE A 105 -2.05 6.62 15.08
CA PHE A 105 -2.01 8.03 15.42
C PHE A 105 -3.33 8.72 15.08
N GLY A 106 -3.62 9.83 15.76
CA GLY A 106 -4.80 10.63 15.44
C GLY A 106 -4.66 11.35 14.10
N GLN A 107 -5.77 11.53 13.40
CA GLN A 107 -5.78 12.25 12.12
C GLN A 107 -5.23 13.68 12.25
N ASP A 108 -5.52 14.34 13.37
CA ASP A 108 -5.09 15.72 13.63
C ASP A 108 -3.67 15.82 14.23
N ASN A 109 -3.11 14.68 14.65
CA ASN A 109 -1.75 14.59 15.18
C ASN A 109 -0.94 13.61 14.33
N TRP A 110 -0.46 14.09 13.17
CA TRP A 110 0.25 13.26 12.19
C TRP A 110 1.60 12.77 12.70
N ASN A 111 1.71 11.48 12.98
CA ASN A 111 2.93 10.82 13.45
C ASN A 111 3.18 9.49 12.73
N PHE A 112 3.45 9.56 11.44
CA PHE A 112 3.63 8.38 10.59
C PHE A 112 5.04 7.81 10.69
N GLN A 113 5.29 6.96 11.67
CA GLN A 113 6.60 6.36 11.96
C GLN A 113 6.92 5.14 11.08
N TYR A 114 6.72 5.23 9.77
CA TYR A 114 6.88 4.09 8.85
C TYR A 114 8.29 3.49 8.84
N LYS A 115 9.35 4.30 8.94
CA LYS A 115 10.74 3.82 8.97
C LYS A 115 11.02 2.94 10.18
N SER A 116 10.52 3.34 11.37
CA SER A 116 10.62 2.56 12.60
C SER A 116 9.89 1.23 12.47
N PHE A 117 8.67 1.26 11.90
CA PHE A 117 7.87 0.07 11.64
C PHE A 117 8.56 -0.89 10.66
N GLN A 118 9.02 -0.40 9.50
CA GLN A 118 9.79 -1.18 8.53
C GLN A 118 11.03 -1.82 9.17
N LYS A 119 11.81 -1.04 9.95
CA LYS A 119 13.04 -1.53 10.61
C LYS A 119 12.75 -2.72 11.54
N LYS A 120 11.67 -2.66 12.31
CA LYS A 120 11.27 -3.76 13.20
C LYS A 120 10.83 -5.00 12.43
N ILE A 121 10.01 -4.83 11.38
CA ILE A 121 9.58 -5.96 10.57
C ILE A 121 10.74 -6.58 9.80
N LYS A 122 11.65 -5.79 9.23
CA LYS A 122 12.90 -6.30 8.61
C LYS A 122 13.71 -7.18 9.56
N LYS A 123 13.77 -6.82 10.87
CA LYS A 123 14.45 -7.62 11.89
C LYS A 123 13.73 -8.94 12.15
N ILE A 124 12.39 -8.91 12.28
CA ILE A 124 11.58 -10.11 12.53
C ILE A 124 11.62 -11.08 11.34
N PHE A 125 11.58 -10.55 10.11
CA PHE A 125 11.57 -11.34 8.88
C PHE A 125 12.99 -11.63 8.33
N LYS A 126 14.03 -11.49 9.16
CA LYS A 126 15.40 -11.83 8.77
C LYS A 126 15.46 -13.31 8.31
N GLY A 127 16.07 -13.54 7.14
CA GLY A 127 16.18 -14.87 6.53
C GLY A 127 15.05 -15.26 5.58
N TYR A 128 14.03 -14.42 5.43
CA TYR A 128 12.94 -14.65 4.46
C TYR A 128 13.13 -13.78 3.20
N ASN A 129 12.74 -14.33 2.05
CA ASN A 129 12.62 -13.58 0.78
C ASN A 129 11.21 -13.01 0.70
N TYR A 130 11.11 -11.69 0.64
CA TYR A 130 9.82 -10.99 0.57
C TYR A 130 9.96 -9.58 -0.02
N ILE A 131 8.83 -9.06 -0.49
CA ILE A 131 8.63 -7.66 -0.80
C ILE A 131 7.37 -7.18 -0.07
N ALA A 132 7.37 -5.94 0.42
CA ALA A 132 6.28 -5.40 1.22
C ALA A 132 6.15 -3.89 1.07
N ASN A 133 4.99 -3.37 1.45
CA ASN A 133 4.69 -1.95 1.47
C ASN A 133 3.97 -1.56 2.77
N VAL A 134 4.23 -0.35 3.26
CA VAL A 134 3.46 0.24 4.36
C VAL A 134 2.25 0.95 3.78
N ALA A 135 1.07 0.51 4.17
CA ALA A 135 -0.20 1.13 3.84
C ALA A 135 -0.79 1.85 5.06
N LEU A 136 -1.83 2.65 4.83
CA LEU A 136 -2.48 3.44 5.85
C LEU A 136 -4.00 3.36 5.67
N ASP A 137 -4.69 2.86 6.68
CA ASP A 137 -6.16 2.81 6.72
C ASP A 137 -6.72 3.79 7.78
N GLU A 138 -7.94 4.25 7.56
CA GLU A 138 -8.71 5.04 8.51
C GLU A 138 -9.56 4.12 9.38
N PHE A 139 -9.44 4.23 10.70
CA PHE A 139 -10.24 3.48 11.66
C PHE A 139 -11.01 4.41 12.59
N PRO A 140 -12.27 4.14 12.91
CA PRO A 140 -12.96 4.85 13.98
C PRO A 140 -12.29 4.54 15.31
N ARG A 141 -12.15 5.53 16.18
CA ARG A 141 -11.85 5.28 17.59
C ARG A 141 -13.04 4.58 18.23
N ILE A 142 -12.81 3.38 18.75
CA ILE A 142 -13.82 2.59 19.48
C ILE A 142 -13.61 2.87 20.98
N SER A 143 -13.60 4.12 21.41
CA SER A 143 -13.62 4.44 22.83
C SER A 143 -14.73 5.44 23.10
N PHE A 144 -15.56 5.14 24.07
CA PHE A 144 -16.67 5.98 24.52
C PHE A 144 -16.27 7.38 25.03
N GLN A 145 -14.98 7.69 25.11
CA GLN A 145 -14.47 8.94 25.69
C GLN A 145 -13.76 9.88 24.71
N GLN A 146 -13.55 9.49 23.46
CA GLN A 146 -12.89 10.35 22.47
C GLN A 146 -13.51 10.15 21.09
N ASP A 147 -14.24 11.14 20.62
CA ASP A 147 -14.59 11.27 19.21
C ASP A 147 -13.33 11.45 18.39
N GLY A 148 -13.21 10.73 17.29
CA GLY A 148 -12.10 10.91 16.39
C GLY A 148 -11.79 9.69 15.53
N THR A 149 -10.91 9.90 14.58
CA THR A 149 -10.46 8.88 13.64
C THR A 149 -9.00 8.57 13.88
N LEU A 150 -8.67 7.28 13.95
CA LEU A 150 -7.30 6.81 13.99
C LEU A 150 -6.81 6.49 12.58
N MET A 151 -5.61 6.92 12.29
CA MET A 151 -4.84 6.43 11.16
C MET A 151 -4.02 5.22 11.62
N THR A 152 -4.20 4.10 10.93
CA THR A 152 -3.59 2.81 11.29
C THR A 152 -2.62 2.37 10.20
N PRO A 153 -1.31 2.60 10.39
CA PRO A 153 -0.29 2.02 9.54
C PRO A 153 -0.31 0.50 9.64
N HIS A 154 -0.25 -0.14 8.49
CA HIS A 154 -0.14 -1.59 8.41
C HIS A 154 0.77 -1.97 7.24
N ILE A 155 1.27 -3.19 7.25
CA ILE A 155 2.15 -3.69 6.22
C ILE A 155 1.43 -4.80 5.48
N HIS A 156 1.42 -4.69 4.15
CA HIS A 156 1.10 -5.77 3.24
C HIS A 156 2.34 -6.22 2.50
N GLY A 157 2.41 -7.50 2.18
CA GLY A 157 3.53 -8.01 1.41
C GLY A 157 3.37 -9.47 1.01
N ILE A 158 4.38 -9.94 0.30
CA ILE A 158 4.42 -11.26 -0.31
C ILE A 158 5.72 -11.93 0.08
N PHE A 159 5.64 -13.13 0.69
CA PHE A 159 6.77 -14.05 0.76
C PHE A 159 6.85 -14.82 -0.57
N PHE A 160 8.05 -15.02 -1.07
CA PHE A 160 8.32 -15.67 -2.36
C PHE A 160 8.09 -17.19 -2.36
N ARG A 161 7.44 -17.69 -1.36
CA ARG A 161 6.99 -19.08 -1.24
C ARG A 161 5.85 -19.22 -0.23
N THR A 162 5.19 -20.35 -0.28
CA THR A 162 4.24 -20.72 0.76
C THR A 162 5.00 -21.01 2.06
N LEU A 163 4.57 -20.37 3.15
CA LEU A 163 5.10 -20.62 4.48
C LEU A 163 4.43 -21.86 5.11
N THR A 164 5.23 -22.66 5.77
CA THR A 164 4.74 -23.79 6.59
C THR A 164 3.95 -23.31 7.80
N ARG A 165 3.15 -24.18 8.39
CA ARG A 165 2.40 -23.89 9.63
C ARG A 165 3.33 -23.47 10.78
N TRP A 166 4.49 -24.11 10.89
CA TRP A 166 5.50 -23.80 11.91
C TRP A 166 6.08 -22.40 11.71
N GLU A 167 6.47 -22.03 10.48
CA GLU A 167 7.00 -20.69 10.17
C GLU A 167 5.98 -19.60 10.45
N LYS A 168 4.72 -19.80 10.05
CA LYS A 168 3.62 -18.87 10.36
C LYS A 168 3.48 -18.66 11.87
N SER A 169 3.52 -19.74 12.65
CA SER A 169 3.47 -19.69 14.12
C SER A 169 4.68 -18.96 14.71
N LYS A 170 5.89 -19.28 14.23
CA LYS A 170 7.14 -18.64 14.66
C LYS A 170 7.11 -17.13 14.43
N LEU A 171 6.71 -16.69 13.24
CA LEU A 171 6.60 -15.28 12.89
C LEU A 171 5.51 -14.58 13.71
N ALA A 172 4.36 -15.21 13.92
CA ALA A 172 3.29 -14.66 14.74
C ALA A 172 3.74 -14.44 16.19
N LYS A 173 4.43 -15.42 16.79
CA LYS A 173 5.03 -15.30 18.12
C LYS A 173 6.07 -14.17 18.19
N ALA A 174 6.94 -14.09 17.18
CA ALA A 174 7.95 -13.03 17.11
C ALA A 174 7.31 -11.64 17.02
N ILE A 175 6.29 -11.47 16.18
CA ILE A 175 5.56 -10.20 16.06
C ILE A 175 4.88 -9.86 17.40
N LYS A 176 4.21 -10.82 18.05
CA LYS A 176 3.57 -10.59 19.35
C LYS A 176 4.58 -10.23 20.44
N LYS A 177 5.79 -10.82 20.41
CA LYS A 177 6.88 -10.45 21.31
C LYS A 177 7.37 -9.01 21.12
N TYR A 178 7.47 -8.55 19.86
CA TYR A 178 7.90 -7.17 19.54
C TYR A 178 6.80 -6.12 19.76
N PHE A 179 5.54 -6.53 19.74
CA PHE A 179 4.36 -5.69 19.87
C PHE A 179 3.34 -6.33 20.82
N PRO A 180 3.69 -6.45 22.12
CA PRO A 180 2.84 -7.15 23.10
C PRO A 180 1.51 -6.45 23.34
N GLU A 181 1.46 -5.14 23.17
CA GLU A 181 0.27 -4.29 23.33
C GLU A 181 -0.79 -4.46 22.22
N SER A 182 -0.43 -5.10 21.10
CA SER A 182 -1.37 -5.28 19.99
C SER A 182 -2.57 -6.15 20.41
N ARG A 183 -3.77 -5.55 20.34
CA ARG A 183 -5.05 -6.19 20.70
C ARG A 183 -5.58 -7.10 19.59
N ILE A 184 -5.29 -6.76 18.35
CA ILE A 184 -5.73 -7.48 17.15
C ILE A 184 -4.72 -8.61 16.87
N ARG A 185 -5.12 -9.62 16.08
CA ARG A 185 -4.18 -10.55 15.47
C ARG A 185 -3.14 -9.75 14.66
N PRO A 186 -1.93 -9.52 15.19
CA PRO A 186 -1.02 -8.56 14.58
C PRO A 186 -0.40 -9.08 13.28
N PHE A 187 -0.58 -10.35 12.97
CA PHE A 187 -0.02 -11.02 11.80
C PHE A 187 -0.99 -12.03 11.20
N VAL A 188 -1.29 -11.85 9.94
CA VAL A 188 -2.11 -12.78 9.15
C VAL A 188 -1.31 -13.18 7.91
N VAL A 189 -1.23 -14.48 7.63
CA VAL A 189 -0.61 -15.04 6.43
C VAL A 189 -1.58 -15.98 5.75
N ARG A 190 -1.76 -15.82 4.46
CA ARG A 190 -2.61 -16.66 3.62
C ARG A 190 -1.80 -17.16 2.42
N PRO A 191 -1.93 -18.43 2.03
CA PRO A 191 -1.43 -18.88 0.75
C PRO A 191 -2.17 -18.11 -0.34
N GLN A 192 -1.48 -17.78 -1.41
CA GLN A 192 -2.02 -17.09 -2.57
C GLN A 192 -1.52 -17.78 -3.82
N TYR A 193 -2.41 -17.99 -4.77
CA TYR A 193 -2.14 -18.68 -6.04
C TYR A 193 -2.19 -17.72 -7.24
N ASP A 194 -2.37 -16.44 -6.98
CA ASP A 194 -2.44 -15.39 -7.97
C ASP A 194 -1.51 -14.24 -7.53
N LEU A 195 -0.35 -14.16 -8.17
CA LEU A 195 0.67 -13.16 -7.91
C LEU A 195 0.17 -11.75 -8.22
N GLU A 196 -0.61 -11.59 -9.28
CA GLU A 196 -1.16 -10.30 -9.67
C GLU A 196 -2.04 -9.72 -8.55
N SER A 197 -3.02 -10.48 -8.07
CA SER A 197 -3.89 -10.06 -6.96
C SER A 197 -3.10 -9.79 -5.67
N ALA A 198 -2.06 -10.57 -5.40
CA ALA A 198 -1.21 -10.36 -4.22
C ALA A 198 -0.44 -9.04 -4.30
N ILE A 199 0.09 -8.69 -5.46
CA ILE A 199 0.80 -7.43 -5.70
C ILE A 199 -0.18 -6.24 -5.62
N GLN A 200 -1.32 -6.34 -6.31
CA GLN A 200 -2.37 -5.31 -6.27
C GLN A 200 -2.81 -5.01 -4.84
N TYR A 201 -2.98 -6.05 -4.01
CA TYR A 201 -3.34 -5.88 -2.61
C TYR A 201 -2.22 -5.28 -1.78
N SER A 202 -0.97 -5.67 -2.03
CA SER A 202 0.21 -5.21 -1.28
C SER A 202 0.56 -3.76 -1.58
N PHE A 203 0.32 -3.31 -2.81
CA PHE A 203 0.60 -1.95 -3.27
C PHE A 203 -0.68 -1.15 -3.58
N LYS A 204 -1.80 -1.53 -2.96
CA LYS A 204 -3.06 -0.80 -3.13
C LYS A 204 -2.93 0.66 -2.72
N ALA A 205 -3.71 1.52 -3.36
CA ALA A 205 -3.83 2.91 -2.95
C ALA A 205 -4.35 3.03 -1.51
N LEU A 206 -3.90 4.06 -0.78
CA LEU A 206 -4.04 4.28 0.65
C LEU A 206 -5.42 4.83 1.08
N PHE A 207 -6.52 4.34 0.52
CA PHE A 207 -7.84 4.93 0.76
C PHE A 207 -8.87 3.96 1.35
N GLY A 208 -8.36 2.98 2.09
CA GLY A 208 -9.18 2.07 2.87
C GLY A 208 -9.66 2.72 4.16
N GLY A 209 -10.88 2.40 4.56
CA GLY A 209 -11.43 2.80 5.84
C GLY A 209 -12.20 1.66 6.48
N LYS A 210 -12.44 1.78 7.77
CA LYS A 210 -13.31 0.91 8.54
C LYS A 210 -14.38 1.75 9.20
N ARG A 211 -15.58 1.20 9.31
CA ARG A 211 -16.65 1.77 10.13
C ARG A 211 -17.20 0.72 11.06
N THR A 212 -17.58 1.14 12.26
CA THR A 212 -18.31 0.31 13.20
C THR A 212 -19.74 0.11 12.72
N PHE A 213 -20.30 -1.03 13.06
CA PHE A 213 -21.73 -1.29 12.99
C PHE A 213 -22.13 -2.21 14.13
N THR A 214 -23.36 -2.06 14.63
CA THR A 214 -23.91 -2.95 15.64
C THR A 214 -24.48 -4.18 14.96
N ARG A 215 -24.07 -5.37 15.40
CA ARG A 215 -24.62 -6.65 14.95
C ARG A 215 -25.95 -6.91 15.63
N ARG A 216 -26.70 -7.91 15.15
CA ARG A 216 -27.99 -8.32 15.74
C ARG A 216 -27.86 -8.79 17.20
N ASP A 217 -26.70 -9.35 17.58
CA ASP A 217 -26.34 -9.76 18.95
C ASP A 217 -25.82 -8.59 19.81
N LEU A 218 -26.01 -7.36 19.38
CA LEU A 218 -25.54 -6.12 20.01
C LEU A 218 -24.02 -5.97 20.09
N THR A 219 -23.23 -6.89 19.52
CA THR A 219 -21.78 -6.74 19.45
C THR A 219 -21.41 -5.74 18.35
N VAL A 220 -20.26 -5.05 18.55
CA VAL A 220 -19.74 -4.10 17.57
C VAL A 220 -18.90 -4.84 16.54
N GLY A 221 -19.26 -4.70 15.28
CA GLY A 221 -18.51 -5.20 14.13
C GLY A 221 -17.79 -4.07 13.40
N LEU A 222 -16.83 -4.44 12.56
CA LEU A 222 -16.14 -3.55 11.62
C LEU A 222 -16.45 -3.95 10.18
N LYS A 223 -16.85 -3.00 9.35
CA LYS A 223 -17.01 -3.20 7.91
C LYS A 223 -16.03 -2.32 7.12
N ASN A 224 -15.57 -2.84 5.99
CA ASN A 224 -14.76 -2.07 5.05
C ASN A 224 -15.60 -0.93 4.46
N THR A 225 -15.00 0.22 4.34
CA THR A 225 -15.60 1.41 3.71
C THR A 225 -14.52 2.19 2.97
N SER A 226 -14.92 3.20 2.24
CA SER A 226 -13.98 4.21 1.75
C SER A 226 -13.56 5.11 2.90
N MET A 227 -12.32 5.60 2.84
CA MET A 227 -11.84 6.69 3.68
C MET A 227 -12.70 7.94 3.48
N THR A 228 -12.88 8.75 4.51
CA THR A 228 -13.56 10.05 4.39
C THR A 228 -12.77 11.03 3.53
N TYR A 229 -13.42 11.97 2.86
CA TYR A 229 -12.72 12.98 2.06
C TYR A 229 -11.77 13.84 2.91
N LYS A 230 -12.11 14.12 4.17
CA LYS A 230 -11.22 14.79 5.12
C LYS A 230 -9.95 13.99 5.34
N ALA A 231 -10.06 12.70 5.62
CA ALA A 231 -8.91 11.82 5.81
C ALA A 231 -8.08 11.65 4.53
N ILE A 232 -8.71 11.53 3.36
CA ILE A 232 -8.01 11.50 2.07
C ILE A 232 -7.19 12.79 1.87
N TYR A 233 -7.78 13.95 2.15
CA TYR A 233 -7.08 15.24 2.00
C TYR A 233 -5.93 15.37 3.01
N THR A 234 -6.13 14.99 4.27
CA THR A 234 -5.07 14.98 5.29
C THR A 234 -3.92 14.05 4.86
N ASN A 235 -4.23 12.84 4.41
CA ASN A 235 -3.22 11.92 3.87
C ASN A 235 -2.48 12.54 2.68
N PHE A 236 -3.21 13.17 1.76
CA PHE A 236 -2.63 13.84 0.61
C PHE A 236 -1.62 14.92 1.03
N THR A 237 -1.95 15.78 1.98
CA THR A 237 -1.06 16.87 2.41
C THR A 237 0.25 16.37 2.99
N HIS A 238 0.23 15.22 3.67
CA HIS A 238 1.39 14.63 4.31
C HIS A 238 2.17 13.65 3.41
N LEU A 239 1.47 12.88 2.57
CA LEU A 239 2.08 11.80 1.78
C LEU A 239 2.51 12.25 0.37
N LYS A 240 2.04 13.38 -0.15
CA LYS A 240 2.43 13.87 -1.50
C LYS A 240 3.94 14.05 -1.72
N ARG A 241 4.70 14.18 -0.63
CA ARG A 241 6.16 14.30 -0.64
C ARG A 241 6.91 12.99 -0.76
N PHE A 242 6.21 11.86 -0.53
CA PHE A 242 6.82 10.54 -0.60
C PHE A 242 6.68 9.95 -2.00
N LYS A 243 7.70 9.21 -2.39
CA LYS A 243 7.63 8.29 -3.51
C LYS A 243 7.03 6.95 -3.05
N ILE A 244 6.46 6.20 -3.98
CA ILE A 244 5.86 4.88 -3.67
C ILE A 244 6.90 3.95 -3.03
N TYR A 245 8.13 3.97 -3.52
CA TYR A 245 9.21 3.13 -3.02
C TYR A 245 9.78 3.56 -1.67
N ASP A 246 9.48 4.76 -1.15
CA ASP A 246 9.83 5.13 0.23
C ASP A 246 9.11 4.26 1.27
N LEU A 247 7.90 3.82 0.93
CA LEU A 247 7.08 2.95 1.77
C LEU A 247 7.28 1.46 1.46
N ALA A 248 7.89 1.14 0.30
CA ALA A 248 8.26 -0.22 -0.06
C ALA A 248 9.53 -0.68 0.66
N PHE A 249 9.60 -1.95 1.01
CA PHE A 249 10.78 -2.56 1.59
C PHE A 249 10.82 -4.07 1.34
N ALA A 250 11.98 -4.67 1.52
CA ALA A 250 12.16 -6.07 1.16
C ALA A 250 13.19 -6.77 2.05
N GLY A 251 13.20 -8.12 2.00
CA GLY A 251 14.19 -8.99 2.64
C GLY A 251 14.72 -10.08 1.72
N GLY A 252 15.88 -10.62 2.07
CA GLY A 252 16.53 -11.64 1.26
C GLY A 252 16.73 -11.22 -0.20
N LYS A 253 16.41 -12.09 -1.16
CA LYS A 253 16.45 -11.79 -2.61
C LYS A 253 15.57 -10.60 -3.02
N GLY A 254 14.49 -10.34 -2.27
CA GLY A 254 13.60 -9.20 -2.54
C GLY A 254 14.30 -7.84 -2.46
N LYS A 255 15.41 -7.71 -1.70
CA LYS A 255 16.19 -6.46 -1.62
C LYS A 255 16.83 -6.10 -2.95
N GLU A 256 17.40 -7.06 -3.63
CA GLU A 256 18.01 -6.86 -4.94
C GLU A 256 16.95 -6.51 -5.98
N ILE A 257 15.85 -7.27 -5.98
CA ILE A 257 14.70 -7.02 -6.86
C ILE A 257 14.18 -5.59 -6.67
N LEU A 258 13.89 -5.19 -5.44
CA LEU A 258 13.38 -3.84 -5.15
C LEU A 258 14.39 -2.75 -5.57
N ARG A 259 15.68 -2.97 -5.37
CA ARG A 259 16.73 -2.03 -5.82
C ARG A 259 16.74 -1.90 -7.34
N ASN A 260 16.64 -3.00 -8.07
CA ASN A 260 16.59 -3.00 -9.53
C ASN A 260 15.34 -2.27 -10.03
N ILE A 261 14.17 -2.53 -9.43
CA ILE A 261 12.91 -1.83 -9.73
C ILE A 261 13.10 -0.32 -9.57
N ILE A 262 13.62 0.12 -8.42
CA ILE A 262 13.81 1.56 -8.13
C ILE A 262 14.78 2.18 -9.15
N ARG A 263 15.91 1.53 -9.41
CA ARG A 263 16.90 2.02 -10.38
C ARG A 263 16.31 2.16 -11.78
N ASP A 264 15.54 1.18 -12.23
CA ASP A 264 14.98 1.21 -13.58
C ASP A 264 13.87 2.26 -13.71
N ILE A 265 13.13 2.52 -12.62
CA ILE A 265 12.16 3.61 -12.53
C ILE A 265 12.86 4.97 -12.58
N GLU A 266 13.94 5.15 -11.82
CA GLU A 266 14.68 6.43 -11.77
C GLU A 266 15.45 6.73 -13.07
N ASN A 267 15.90 5.69 -13.77
CA ASN A 267 16.60 5.85 -15.05
C ASN A 267 15.65 5.99 -16.25
N GLY A 268 14.38 5.60 -16.12
CA GLY A 268 13.37 5.69 -17.19
C GLY A 268 12.47 6.92 -17.07
N SER A 269 12.60 7.69 -16.02
CA SER A 269 11.89 8.96 -15.77
C SER A 269 12.76 10.15 -16.14
#